data_c7dbeb64e4eea97ca4e49d376ee69e6f
#
_entry.id   c7dbeb64e4eea97ca4e49d376ee69e6f
#
_cell.length_a   1.000
_cell.length_b   1.000
_cell.length_c   1.000
_cell.angle_alpha   90.00
_cell.angle_beta   90.00
_cell.angle_gamma   90.00
#
_symmetry.space_group_name_H-M   'P 1'
#
loop_
_entity.id
_entity.type
_entity.pdbx_description
1 polymer ?
#
loop_
_entity_poly.entity_id
_entity_poly.type
_entity_poly.pdbx_seq_one_letter_code
_entity_poly.pdbx_strand_id
1 'polypeptide(L)'
;MTLSFQETLAGLAGLSAVRLDTKSRRVRQKLANAEWEMSVCLLAMVRSSGFRKLGYATISEYGEKVLNLSGKKLAWLLGTAHALEHLPLLSEAFREGKVGWGKVRALQSLVTPETEHQWLDFALVNSTAEVSKRVAMSVATNIICPPEINFI
;
A
#
# COMPACT_ATOMS: atom_id res chain seq x y z
N MET A 1 6.20 6.29 29.12
CA MET A 1 7.57 6.67 28.77
C MET A 1 8.00 6.00 27.49
N THR A 2 8.47 6.78 26.54
CA THR A 2 8.92 6.27 25.23
C THR A 2 10.41 5.97 25.33
N LEU A 3 10.83 4.74 24.97
CA LEU A 3 12.24 4.37 24.91
C LEU A 3 12.95 5.15 23.78
N SER A 4 14.18 5.51 24.01
CA SER A 4 15.03 6.08 22.98
C SER A 4 15.38 5.04 21.89
N PHE A 5 15.92 5.50 20.77
CA PHE A 5 16.39 4.58 19.71
C PHE A 5 17.43 3.59 20.27
N GLN A 6 18.39 4.06 21.07
CA GLN A 6 19.46 3.23 21.62
C GLN A 6 18.90 2.19 22.63
N GLU A 7 17.98 2.59 23.48
CA GLU A 7 17.32 1.66 24.41
C GLU A 7 16.51 0.59 23.68
N THR A 8 15.78 0.99 22.63
CA THR A 8 15.03 0.07 21.78
C THR A 8 15.96 -0.92 21.08
N LEU A 9 17.04 -0.41 20.47
CA LEU A 9 18.05 -1.24 19.80
C LEU A 9 18.69 -2.24 20.77
N ALA A 10 19.08 -1.78 21.96
CA ALA A 10 19.67 -2.63 22.98
C ALA A 10 18.73 -3.76 23.41
N GLY A 11 17.44 -3.46 23.54
CA GLY A 11 16.42 -4.47 23.88
C GLY A 11 16.22 -5.51 22.77
N LEU A 12 16.45 -5.15 21.52
CA LEU A 12 16.33 -6.06 20.38
C LEU A 12 17.61 -6.85 20.09
N ALA A 13 18.77 -6.30 20.44
CA ALA A 13 20.08 -6.88 20.11
C ALA A 13 20.31 -8.27 20.73
N GLY A 14 19.64 -8.58 21.84
CA GLY A 14 19.73 -9.89 22.50
C GLY A 14 18.76 -10.95 21.97
N LEU A 15 17.90 -10.60 21.02
CA LEU A 15 16.91 -11.54 20.49
C LEU A 15 17.54 -12.44 19.41
N SER A 16 17.04 -13.69 19.33
CA SER A 16 17.39 -14.61 18.25
C SER A 16 16.89 -14.09 16.88
N ALA A 17 17.50 -14.57 15.81
CA ALA A 17 17.07 -14.24 14.44
C ALA A 17 15.59 -14.54 14.21
N VAL A 18 15.10 -15.67 14.73
CA VAL A 18 13.69 -16.06 14.61
C VAL A 18 12.76 -15.07 15.32
N ARG A 19 13.15 -14.61 16.52
CA ARG A 19 12.36 -13.61 17.24
C ARG A 19 12.38 -12.24 16.59
N LEU A 20 13.53 -11.83 16.05
CA LEU A 20 13.66 -10.61 15.28
C LEU A 20 12.80 -10.66 14.00
N ASP A 21 12.81 -11.80 13.29
CA ASP A 21 11.97 -12.03 12.13
C ASP A 21 10.48 -11.91 12.47
N THR A 22 10.04 -12.57 13.54
CA THR A 22 8.65 -12.50 13.99
C THR A 22 8.24 -11.05 14.31
N LYS A 23 9.10 -10.33 15.02
CA LYS A 23 8.86 -8.93 15.36
C LYS A 23 8.82 -8.04 14.11
N SER A 24 9.75 -8.23 13.19
CA SER A 24 9.81 -7.48 11.93
C SER A 24 8.55 -7.67 11.08
N ARG A 25 8.06 -8.89 10.97
CA ARG A 25 6.81 -9.20 10.25
C ARG A 25 5.60 -8.55 10.90
N ARG A 26 5.56 -8.54 12.23
CA ARG A 26 4.49 -7.88 12.98
C ARG A 26 4.50 -6.37 12.79
N VAL A 27 5.67 -5.75 12.80
CA VAL A 27 5.83 -4.32 12.52
C VAL A 27 5.46 -4.00 11.08
N ARG A 28 5.87 -4.85 10.13
CA ARG A 28 5.50 -4.71 8.71
C ARG A 28 3.99 -4.73 8.51
N GLN A 29 3.29 -5.61 9.21
CA GLN A 29 1.83 -5.69 9.14
C GLN A 29 1.16 -4.43 9.73
N LYS A 30 1.67 -3.91 10.83
CA LYS A 30 1.18 -2.66 11.43
C LYS A 30 1.37 -1.48 10.47
N LEU A 31 2.53 -1.42 9.80
CA LEU A 31 2.81 -0.37 8.84
C LEU A 31 1.85 -0.44 7.64
N ALA A 32 1.61 -1.62 7.09
CA ALA A 32 0.66 -1.82 6.00
C ALA A 32 -0.76 -1.39 6.39
N ASN A 33 -1.19 -1.78 7.58
CA ASN A 33 -2.49 -1.38 8.11
C ASN A 33 -2.60 0.14 8.25
N ALA A 34 -1.56 0.79 8.79
CA ALA A 34 -1.52 2.23 8.95
C ALA A 34 -1.54 2.97 7.60
N GLU A 35 -0.84 2.48 6.61
CA GLU A 35 -0.87 3.05 5.25
C GLU A 35 -2.25 2.90 4.60
N TRP A 36 -2.88 1.75 4.77
CA TRP A 36 -4.24 1.51 4.31
C TRP A 36 -5.23 2.48 4.99
N GLU A 37 -5.18 2.61 6.31
CA GLU A 37 -6.03 3.53 7.06
C GLU A 37 -5.82 4.99 6.63
N MET A 38 -4.56 5.39 6.45
CA MET A 38 -4.22 6.74 6.01
C MET A 38 -4.84 7.05 4.65
N SER A 39 -4.79 6.11 3.71
CA SER A 39 -5.39 6.29 2.39
C SER A 39 -6.90 6.46 2.47
N VAL A 40 -7.57 5.70 3.32
CA VAL A 40 -9.02 5.81 3.55
C VAL A 40 -9.37 7.14 4.22
N CYS A 41 -8.62 7.55 5.24
CA CYS A 41 -8.82 8.82 5.93
C CYS A 41 -8.68 10.01 4.99
N LEU A 42 -7.66 10.01 4.14
CA LEU A 42 -7.44 11.07 3.16
C LEU A 42 -8.58 11.16 2.15
N LEU A 43 -9.05 10.03 1.65
CA LEU A 43 -10.19 9.99 0.73
C LEU A 43 -11.46 10.54 1.41
N ALA A 44 -11.72 10.16 2.65
CA ALA A 44 -12.83 10.69 3.44
C ALA A 44 -12.70 12.20 3.67
N MET A 45 -11.49 12.67 3.94
CA MET A 45 -11.20 14.09 4.13
C MET A 45 -11.48 14.91 2.86
N VAL A 46 -11.12 14.37 1.71
CA VAL A 46 -11.40 15.00 0.40
C VAL A 46 -12.90 15.03 0.12
N ARG A 47 -13.58 13.90 0.27
CA ARG A 47 -15.02 13.78 -0.05
C ARG A 47 -15.90 14.63 0.83
N SER A 48 -15.54 14.77 2.10
CA SER A 48 -16.28 15.62 3.05
C SER A 48 -15.89 17.09 2.97
N SER A 49 -14.84 17.43 2.22
CA SER A 49 -14.19 18.75 2.25
C SER A 49 -13.76 19.16 3.67
N GLY A 50 -13.45 18.17 4.52
CA GLY A 50 -13.06 18.38 5.90
C GLY A 50 -11.84 19.29 6.06
N PHE A 51 -10.89 19.21 5.15
CA PHE A 51 -9.70 20.06 5.16
C PHE A 51 -10.06 21.56 5.08
N ARG A 52 -11.11 21.94 4.33
CA ARG A 52 -11.61 23.32 4.24
C ARG A 52 -12.25 23.77 5.55
N LYS A 53 -12.98 22.89 6.20
CA LYS A 53 -13.59 23.16 7.51
C LYS A 53 -12.52 23.43 8.58
N LEU A 54 -11.33 22.85 8.40
CA LEU A 54 -10.18 23.06 9.28
C LEU A 54 -9.34 24.29 8.90
N GLY A 55 -9.72 25.01 7.83
CA GLY A 55 -9.05 26.24 7.42
C GLY A 55 -7.96 26.08 6.35
N TYR A 56 -7.88 24.91 5.70
CA TYR A 56 -6.90 24.67 4.63
C TYR A 56 -7.55 24.82 3.25
N ALA A 57 -6.84 25.45 2.33
CA ALA A 57 -7.36 25.71 0.99
C ALA A 57 -7.39 24.44 0.12
N THR A 58 -6.43 23.54 0.31
CA THR A 58 -6.31 22.30 -0.46
C THR A 58 -5.96 21.14 0.44
N ILE A 59 -6.26 19.91 -0.04
CA ILE A 59 -5.84 18.70 0.67
C ILE A 59 -4.31 18.59 0.72
N SER A 60 -3.61 19.09 -0.29
CA SER A 60 -2.14 19.12 -0.32
C SER A 60 -1.58 19.99 0.80
N GLU A 61 -2.17 21.16 1.04
CA GLU A 61 -1.78 22.03 2.14
C GLU A 61 -2.00 21.34 3.51
N TYR A 62 -3.16 20.74 3.70
CA TYR A 62 -3.46 19.97 4.91
C TYR A 62 -2.45 18.82 5.10
N GLY A 63 -2.21 18.04 4.06
CA GLY A 63 -1.28 16.91 4.10
C GLY A 63 0.14 17.33 4.46
N GLU A 64 0.61 18.43 3.89
CA GLU A 64 1.95 18.95 4.18
C GLU A 64 2.07 19.52 5.59
N LYS A 65 1.16 20.42 5.97
CA LYS A 65 1.24 21.16 7.24
C LYS A 65 0.85 20.34 8.46
N VAL A 66 -0.14 19.48 8.34
CA VAL A 66 -0.68 18.71 9.48
C VAL A 66 -0.08 17.30 9.55
N LEU A 67 0.02 16.63 8.42
CA LEU A 67 0.44 15.22 8.37
C LEU A 67 1.91 15.04 7.98
N ASN A 68 2.59 16.13 7.63
CA ASN A 68 3.99 16.10 7.16
C ASN A 68 4.20 15.11 5.99
N LEU A 69 3.21 15.06 5.10
CA LEU A 69 3.27 14.23 3.88
C LEU A 69 3.75 15.06 2.70
N SER A 70 4.67 14.52 1.92
CA SER A 70 5.04 15.11 0.63
C SER A 70 3.86 15.07 -0.34
N GLY A 71 3.84 15.97 -1.31
CA GLY A 71 2.82 15.96 -2.36
C GLY A 71 2.76 14.65 -3.13
N LYS A 72 3.92 14.02 -3.36
CA LYS A 72 4.04 12.70 -3.99
C LYS A 72 3.38 11.60 -3.18
N LYS A 73 3.67 11.54 -1.89
CA LYS A 73 3.09 10.52 -0.99
C LYS A 73 1.58 10.72 -0.86
N LEU A 74 1.14 11.96 -0.74
CA LEU A 74 -0.29 12.30 -0.66
C LEU A 74 -1.03 11.86 -1.93
N ALA A 75 -0.51 12.22 -3.10
CA ALA A 75 -1.09 11.84 -4.39
C ALA A 75 -1.17 10.32 -4.54
N TRP A 76 -0.11 9.62 -4.13
CA TRP A 76 -0.09 8.17 -4.15
C TRP A 76 -1.15 7.56 -3.23
N LEU A 77 -1.26 8.04 -1.99
CA LEU A 77 -2.24 7.53 -1.02
C LEU A 77 -3.68 7.74 -1.52
N LEU A 78 -3.97 8.90 -2.08
CA LEU A 78 -5.30 9.20 -2.65
C LEU A 78 -5.59 8.35 -3.88
N GLY A 79 -4.64 8.21 -4.80
CA GLY A 79 -4.79 7.36 -5.98
C GLY A 79 -5.02 5.90 -5.61
N THR A 80 -4.30 5.42 -4.60
CA THR A 80 -4.48 4.07 -4.05
C THR A 80 -5.87 3.90 -3.45
N ALA A 81 -6.33 4.86 -2.64
CA ALA A 81 -7.66 4.80 -2.05
C ALA A 81 -8.76 4.73 -3.10
N HIS A 82 -8.68 5.55 -4.15
CA HIS A 82 -9.63 5.51 -5.26
C HIS A 82 -9.64 4.15 -5.97
N ALA A 83 -8.47 3.58 -6.23
CA ALA A 83 -8.36 2.29 -6.88
C ALA A 83 -8.91 1.16 -6.00
N LEU A 84 -8.53 1.13 -4.73
CA LEU A 84 -8.91 0.07 -3.79
C LEU A 84 -10.40 0.10 -3.43
N GLU A 85 -11.07 1.21 -3.61
CA GLU A 85 -12.51 1.32 -3.34
C GLU A 85 -13.33 0.28 -4.12
N HIS A 86 -12.88 -0.06 -5.33
CA HIS A 86 -13.55 -1.01 -6.22
C HIS A 86 -12.83 -2.36 -6.33
N LEU A 87 -11.76 -2.54 -5.53
CA LEU A 87 -10.92 -3.74 -5.58
C LEU A 87 -10.78 -4.34 -4.18
N PRO A 88 -11.84 -4.98 -3.66
CA PRO A 88 -11.87 -5.45 -2.27
C PRO A 88 -10.82 -6.51 -1.95
N LEU A 89 -10.46 -7.38 -2.89
CA LEU A 89 -9.45 -8.40 -2.67
C LEU A 89 -8.05 -7.78 -2.57
N LEU A 90 -7.73 -6.85 -3.45
CA LEU A 90 -6.46 -6.13 -3.42
C LEU A 90 -6.37 -5.23 -2.18
N SER A 91 -7.48 -4.58 -1.82
CA SER A 91 -7.59 -3.76 -0.61
C SER A 91 -7.24 -4.56 0.64
N GLU A 92 -7.84 -5.73 0.81
CA GLU A 92 -7.60 -6.57 1.97
C GLU A 92 -6.18 -7.13 2.00
N ALA A 93 -5.65 -7.56 0.85
CA ALA A 93 -4.26 -8.02 0.74
C ALA A 93 -3.25 -6.92 1.09
N PHE A 94 -3.51 -5.70 0.68
CA PHE A 94 -2.69 -4.54 1.04
C PHE A 94 -2.78 -4.23 2.54
N ARG A 95 -3.98 -4.20 3.08
CA ARG A 95 -4.23 -3.98 4.51
C ARG A 95 -3.50 -4.99 5.38
N GLU A 96 -3.51 -6.26 5.00
CA GLU A 96 -2.86 -7.36 5.72
C GLU A 96 -1.35 -7.43 5.51
N GLY A 97 -0.80 -6.63 4.59
CA GLY A 97 0.62 -6.63 4.26
C GLY A 97 1.05 -7.80 3.37
N LYS A 98 0.12 -8.53 2.76
CA LYS A 98 0.42 -9.64 1.83
C LYS A 98 0.98 -9.13 0.50
N VAL A 99 0.53 -7.98 0.04
CA VAL A 99 1.10 -7.25 -1.09
C VAL A 99 1.61 -5.91 -0.60
N GLY A 100 2.83 -5.57 -0.98
CA GLY A 100 3.43 -4.29 -0.60
C GLY A 100 2.99 -3.15 -1.49
N TRP A 101 3.34 -1.95 -1.08
CA TRP A 101 3.07 -0.71 -1.79
C TRP A 101 3.47 -0.73 -3.27
N GLY A 102 4.67 -1.24 -3.58
CA GLY A 102 5.15 -1.29 -4.96
C GLY A 102 4.28 -2.12 -5.88
N LYS A 103 3.78 -3.26 -5.40
CA LYS A 103 2.87 -4.13 -6.16
C LYS A 103 1.50 -3.47 -6.34
N VAL A 104 0.95 -2.88 -5.29
CA VAL A 104 -0.32 -2.15 -5.37
C VAL A 104 -0.23 -1.01 -6.37
N ARG A 105 0.84 -0.23 -6.34
CA ARG A 105 1.07 0.85 -7.27
C ARG A 105 1.12 0.38 -8.73
N ALA A 106 1.78 -0.76 -8.97
CA ALA A 106 1.85 -1.34 -10.30
C ALA A 106 0.50 -1.84 -10.81
N LEU A 107 -0.29 -2.48 -9.93
CA LEU A 107 -1.56 -3.10 -10.29
C LEU A 107 -2.72 -2.12 -10.43
N GLN A 108 -2.74 -1.06 -9.63
CA GLN A 108 -3.90 -0.18 -9.51
C GLN A 108 -4.33 0.50 -10.80
N SER A 109 -3.44 0.65 -11.77
CA SER A 109 -3.74 1.28 -13.06
C SER A 109 -4.37 0.34 -14.08
N LEU A 110 -4.27 -0.97 -13.85
CA LEU A 110 -4.66 -1.99 -14.82
C LEU A 110 -5.77 -2.90 -14.33
N VAL A 111 -5.78 -3.21 -13.05
CA VAL A 111 -6.67 -4.22 -12.47
C VAL A 111 -8.12 -3.71 -12.42
N THR A 112 -9.04 -4.56 -12.86
CA THR A 112 -10.49 -4.33 -12.77
C THR A 112 -11.09 -5.35 -11.79
N PRO A 113 -12.33 -5.14 -11.31
CA PRO A 113 -12.98 -6.13 -10.45
C PRO A 113 -13.02 -7.55 -11.05
N GLU A 114 -13.14 -7.66 -12.37
CA GLU A 114 -13.17 -8.93 -13.08
C GLU A 114 -11.82 -9.64 -13.15
N THR A 115 -10.72 -8.88 -13.14
CA THR A 115 -9.35 -9.42 -13.24
C THR A 115 -8.59 -9.41 -11.92
N GLU A 116 -9.20 -8.88 -10.87
CA GLU A 116 -8.58 -8.68 -9.56
C GLU A 116 -7.98 -9.96 -8.97
N HIS A 117 -8.77 -11.02 -8.96
CA HIS A 117 -8.36 -12.31 -8.39
C HIS A 117 -7.10 -12.86 -9.08
N GLN A 118 -7.09 -12.85 -10.41
CA GLN A 118 -5.97 -13.37 -11.20
C GLN A 118 -4.69 -12.55 -10.99
N TRP A 119 -4.80 -11.23 -10.99
CA TRP A 119 -3.65 -10.36 -10.77
C TRP A 119 -3.12 -10.46 -9.34
N LEU A 120 -4.01 -10.62 -8.36
CA LEU A 120 -3.61 -10.80 -6.98
C LEU A 120 -2.86 -12.13 -6.80
N ASP A 121 -3.35 -13.22 -7.36
CA ASP A 121 -2.67 -14.52 -7.32
C ASP A 121 -1.27 -14.42 -7.93
N PHE A 122 -1.15 -13.76 -9.06
CA PHE A 122 0.15 -13.51 -9.70
C PHE A 122 1.08 -12.68 -8.80
N ALA A 123 0.57 -11.61 -8.19
CA ALA A 123 1.35 -10.74 -7.33
C ALA A 123 1.84 -11.41 -6.05
N LEU A 124 1.07 -12.36 -5.51
CA LEU A 124 1.42 -13.08 -4.27
C LEU A 124 2.64 -14.00 -4.45
N VAL A 125 2.89 -14.48 -5.66
CA VAL A 125 3.98 -15.44 -5.94
C VAL A 125 5.13 -14.86 -6.77
N ASN A 126 5.04 -13.58 -7.14
CA ASN A 126 6.06 -12.91 -7.95
C ASN A 126 6.62 -11.69 -7.22
N SER A 127 7.83 -11.27 -7.60
CA SER A 127 8.46 -10.06 -7.07
C SER A 127 7.77 -8.79 -7.60
N THR A 128 8.01 -7.68 -6.92
CA THR A 128 7.52 -6.37 -7.38
C THR A 128 8.01 -6.04 -8.80
N ALA A 129 9.28 -6.34 -9.11
CA ALA A 129 9.86 -6.14 -10.43
C ALA A 129 9.15 -6.97 -11.51
N GLU A 130 8.84 -8.22 -11.21
CA GLU A 130 8.11 -9.11 -12.11
C GLU A 130 6.67 -8.64 -12.36
N VAL A 131 5.98 -8.21 -11.31
CA VAL A 131 4.63 -7.66 -11.40
C VAL A 131 4.65 -6.39 -12.27
N SER A 132 5.56 -5.47 -12.01
CA SER A 132 5.69 -4.23 -12.79
C SER A 132 5.98 -4.49 -14.25
N LYS A 133 6.88 -5.42 -14.54
CA LYS A 133 7.21 -5.85 -15.90
C LYS A 133 5.98 -6.41 -16.63
N ARG A 134 5.24 -7.27 -15.97
CA ARG A 134 4.05 -7.92 -16.57
C ARG A 134 2.94 -6.90 -16.83
N VAL A 135 2.72 -5.98 -15.90
CA VAL A 135 1.76 -4.89 -16.08
C VAL A 135 2.15 -4.03 -17.30
N ALA A 136 3.42 -3.64 -17.41
CA ALA A 136 3.92 -2.87 -18.55
C ALA A 136 3.72 -3.61 -19.87
N MET A 137 3.99 -4.91 -19.93
CA MET A 137 3.75 -5.75 -21.11
C MET A 137 2.28 -5.84 -21.46
N SER A 138 1.41 -5.98 -20.48
CA SER A 138 -0.05 -6.04 -20.68
C SER A 138 -0.60 -4.73 -21.25
N VAL A 139 -0.10 -3.61 -20.77
CA VAL A 139 -0.45 -2.28 -21.32
C VAL A 139 0.03 -2.13 -22.76
N ALA A 140 1.28 -2.51 -23.05
CA ALA A 140 1.88 -2.38 -24.37
C ALA A 140 1.20 -3.25 -25.44
N THR A 141 0.74 -4.45 -25.05
CA THR A 141 0.11 -5.41 -25.96
C THR A 141 -1.42 -5.35 -25.95
N ASN A 142 -1.99 -4.51 -25.09
CA ASN A 142 -3.44 -4.42 -24.86
C ASN A 142 -4.09 -5.74 -24.42
N ILE A 143 -3.28 -6.63 -23.80
CA ILE A 143 -3.73 -7.91 -23.24
C ILE A 143 -3.84 -7.71 -21.72
N ILE A 144 -5.05 -7.53 -21.23
CA ILE A 144 -5.33 -7.15 -19.83
C ILE A 144 -5.48 -8.38 -18.92
N CYS A 145 -4.87 -9.51 -19.27
CA CYS A 145 -4.90 -10.71 -18.43
C CYS A 145 -3.50 -11.02 -17.91
N PRO A 146 -3.36 -11.38 -16.62
CA PRO A 146 -2.11 -11.96 -16.12
C PRO A 146 -1.85 -13.30 -16.81
N PRO A 147 -0.61 -13.74 -16.87
CA PRO A 147 -0.32 -15.07 -17.40
C PRO A 147 -1.02 -16.11 -16.53
N GLU A 148 -1.48 -17.18 -17.17
CA GLU A 148 -1.95 -18.33 -16.42
C GLU A 148 -0.81 -18.83 -15.53
N ILE A 149 -1.10 -19.01 -14.25
CA ILE A 149 -0.16 -19.59 -13.31
C ILE A 149 -0.18 -21.09 -13.58
N ASN A 150 0.75 -21.58 -14.38
CA ASN A 150 0.94 -23.02 -14.53
C ASN A 150 1.60 -23.53 -13.25
N PHE A 151 0.79 -24.07 -12.36
CA PHE A 151 1.30 -24.91 -11.28
C PHE A 151 1.77 -26.22 -11.89
N ILE A 152 3.06 -26.35 -12.05
CA ILE A 152 3.68 -27.63 -12.39
C ILE A 152 4.02 -28.34 -11.10
#